data_94596284f4448767e20a109be20fe4f7
#
_entry.id   94596284f4448767e20a109be20fe4f7
#
_cell.length_a   1.000
_cell.length_b   1.000
_cell.length_c   1.000
_cell.angle_alpha   90.00
_cell.angle_beta   90.00
_cell.angle_gamma   90.00
#
_symmetry.space_group_name_H-M   'P 1'
#
loop_
_entity.id
_entity.type
_entity.pdbx_description
1 polymer ?
#
loop_
_entity_poly.entity_id
_entity_poly.type
_entity_poly.pdbx_seq_one_letter_code
_entity_poly.pdbx_strand_id
1 'polypeptide(L)'
;MNSNKYIHLILVAGVLLSLVIVSNMNPNFVLAQGEKFKAKLNGDSEVPPVTTAAAGKAKFKVMGDAITTNINITGITDVTMAHIHAGVKGQNGEPVVDLIKTGKQEKSGGGVIIQGEIKASDLQGPMAGKTLQDLQTAMGNEETYVNIHTSDHKDGEIRGQIKASGGNATSADTSGGSSTADVGPSSGY
;
A
#
# COMPACT_ATOMS: atom_id res chain seq x y z
N MET A 1 -54.08 -33.84 -45.06
CA MET A 1 -53.08 -32.93 -45.66
C MET A 1 -52.25 -32.38 -44.49
N ASN A 2 -50.95 -32.61 -44.55
CA ASN A 2 -50.00 -32.64 -43.44
C ASN A 2 -49.72 -31.28 -42.77
N SER A 3 -50.21 -31.09 -41.55
CA SER A 3 -49.93 -29.91 -40.74
C SER A 3 -48.93 -30.11 -39.64
N ASN A 4 -48.23 -31.27 -39.56
CA ASN A 4 -47.40 -31.60 -38.41
C ASN A 4 -45.89 -31.53 -38.65
N LYS A 5 -45.43 -30.96 -39.76
CA LYS A 5 -43.97 -30.93 -40.09
C LYS A 5 -43.25 -29.64 -39.67
N TYR A 6 -43.98 -28.60 -39.23
CA TYR A 6 -43.35 -27.31 -38.87
C TYR A 6 -43.23 -27.04 -37.38
N ILE A 7 -43.82 -27.90 -36.52
CA ILE A 7 -43.80 -27.72 -35.07
C ILE A 7 -42.46 -28.15 -34.46
N HIS A 8 -41.71 -29.04 -35.10
CA HIS A 8 -40.41 -29.52 -34.57
C HIS A 8 -39.20 -28.66 -34.96
N LEU A 9 -39.35 -27.68 -35.86
CA LEU A 9 -38.22 -26.85 -36.29
C LEU A 9 -38.05 -25.57 -35.48
N ILE A 10 -39.05 -25.20 -34.65
CA ILE A 10 -39.00 -23.94 -33.84
C ILE A 10 -38.46 -24.16 -32.44
N LEU A 11 -38.38 -25.42 -31.97
CA LEU A 11 -37.93 -25.76 -30.63
C LEU A 11 -36.40 -25.98 -30.50
N VAL A 12 -35.64 -25.99 -31.59
CA VAL A 12 -34.17 -26.20 -31.57
C VAL A 12 -33.39 -24.88 -31.73
N ALA A 13 -34.05 -23.79 -32.15
CA ALA A 13 -33.38 -22.49 -32.31
C ALA A 13 -33.40 -21.62 -31.04
N GLY A 14 -34.10 -22.03 -29.97
CA GLY A 14 -34.30 -21.24 -28.76
C GLY A 14 -33.29 -21.51 -27.62
N VAL A 15 -32.39 -22.47 -27.74
CA VAL A 15 -31.51 -22.92 -26.62
C VAL A 15 -30.06 -22.48 -26.78
N LEU A 16 -29.67 -21.83 -27.87
CA LEU A 16 -28.27 -21.47 -28.13
C LEU A 16 -27.95 -19.96 -27.97
N LEU A 17 -28.83 -19.17 -27.37
CA LEU A 17 -28.58 -17.72 -27.17
C LEU A 17 -28.58 -17.30 -25.68
N SER A 18 -28.20 -18.18 -24.79
CA SER A 18 -28.14 -17.83 -23.36
C SER A 18 -26.82 -18.19 -22.70
N LEU A 19 -25.72 -18.08 -23.40
CA LEU A 19 -24.43 -18.36 -22.75
C LEU A 19 -23.28 -17.48 -23.29
N VAL A 20 -23.37 -16.17 -23.25
CA VAL A 20 -22.19 -15.28 -23.24
C VAL A 20 -22.55 -13.97 -22.52
N ILE A 21 -22.85 -14.04 -21.23
CA ILE A 21 -22.60 -12.94 -20.31
C ILE A 21 -21.81 -13.54 -19.17
N VAL A 22 -20.60 -13.97 -19.46
CA VAL A 22 -19.64 -14.31 -18.42
C VAL A 22 -18.49 -13.34 -18.55
N SER A 23 -18.53 -12.39 -17.64
CA SER A 23 -17.36 -12.06 -16.84
C SER A 23 -16.23 -11.34 -17.57
N ASN A 24 -16.36 -10.03 -17.71
CA ASN A 24 -15.27 -9.16 -17.36
C ASN A 24 -15.43 -8.72 -15.89
N MET A 25 -15.70 -9.65 -15.00
CA MET A 25 -15.38 -9.46 -13.60
C MET A 25 -13.86 -9.63 -13.51
N ASN A 26 -13.18 -8.51 -13.46
CA ASN A 26 -11.75 -8.45 -13.13
C ASN A 26 -11.62 -9.07 -11.73
N PRO A 27 -11.08 -10.31 -11.56
CA PRO A 27 -11.07 -10.99 -10.26
C PRO A 27 -10.10 -10.38 -9.26
N ASN A 28 -9.46 -9.26 -9.57
CA ASN A 28 -8.43 -8.62 -8.78
C ASN A 28 -8.90 -7.37 -8.00
N PHE A 29 -10.21 -7.11 -7.94
CA PHE A 29 -10.72 -5.94 -7.20
C PHE A 29 -11.22 -6.29 -5.80
N VAL A 30 -10.55 -7.20 -5.11
CA VAL A 30 -10.71 -7.33 -3.66
C VAL A 30 -9.57 -6.57 -3.03
N LEU A 31 -9.85 -5.39 -2.48
CA LEU A 31 -8.97 -4.77 -1.47
C LEU A 31 -8.62 -5.90 -0.48
N ALA A 32 -7.34 -6.17 -0.29
CA ALA A 32 -6.90 -7.19 0.66
C ALA A 32 -7.29 -6.72 2.07
N GLN A 33 -8.53 -7.05 2.46
CA GLN A 33 -9.14 -6.66 3.73
C GLN A 33 -8.28 -7.17 4.87
N GLY A 34 -7.91 -6.27 5.78
CA GLY A 34 -7.11 -6.60 6.93
C GLY A 34 -5.59 -6.52 6.71
N GLU A 35 -5.12 -6.17 5.50
CA GLU A 35 -3.70 -5.90 5.28
C GLU A 35 -3.22 -4.79 6.21
N LYS A 36 -2.01 -5.00 6.76
CA LYS A 36 -1.43 -4.10 7.75
C LYS A 36 -0.08 -3.62 7.30
N PHE A 37 0.19 -2.34 7.57
CA PHE A 37 1.49 -1.72 7.33
C PHE A 37 2.00 -1.06 8.60
N LYS A 38 3.30 -0.85 8.67
CA LYS A 38 3.99 -0.19 9.79
C LYS A 38 5.15 0.65 9.29
N ALA A 39 5.49 1.68 10.07
CA ALA A 39 6.74 2.41 9.94
C ALA A 39 7.34 2.65 11.32
N LYS A 40 8.67 2.63 11.42
CA LYS A 40 9.44 3.08 12.58
C LYS A 40 10.06 4.42 12.22
N LEU A 41 9.74 5.47 12.99
CA LEU A 41 10.14 6.84 12.71
C LEU A 41 11.31 7.23 13.60
N ASN A 42 12.33 7.86 13.04
CA ASN A 42 13.50 8.42 13.73
C ASN A 42 14.15 9.50 12.86
N GLY A 43 15.00 10.32 13.48
CA GLY A 43 15.71 11.39 12.78
C GLY A 43 16.80 10.89 11.82
N ASP A 44 17.44 9.75 12.11
CA ASP A 44 18.48 9.16 11.25
C ASP A 44 17.93 8.75 9.88
N SER A 45 16.61 8.55 9.78
CA SER A 45 15.94 8.21 8.52
C SER A 45 15.61 9.42 7.66
N GLU A 46 15.73 10.65 8.18
CA GLU A 46 15.52 11.88 7.41
C GLU A 46 16.59 12.07 6.32
N VAL A 47 16.29 12.92 5.36
CA VAL A 47 17.20 13.24 4.25
C VAL A 47 17.24 14.77 4.07
N PRO A 48 18.33 15.41 4.55
CA PRO A 48 19.45 14.86 5.32
C PRO A 48 19.04 14.39 6.74
N PRO A 49 19.83 13.53 7.41
CA PRO A 49 19.55 13.07 8.77
C PRO A 49 19.44 14.21 9.78
N VAL A 50 18.50 14.05 10.73
CA VAL A 50 18.25 15.01 11.83
C VAL A 50 18.67 14.37 13.16
N THR A 51 19.46 15.11 13.95
CA THR A 51 19.82 14.69 15.30
C THR A 51 18.70 15.09 16.25
N THR A 52 17.94 14.11 16.72
CA THR A 52 16.84 14.28 17.66
C THR A 52 16.68 13.06 18.55
N ALA A 53 16.15 13.25 19.76
CA ALA A 53 15.72 12.16 20.62
C ALA A 53 14.28 11.67 20.30
N ALA A 54 13.62 12.32 19.37
CA ALA A 54 12.27 11.97 18.94
C ALA A 54 12.23 10.60 18.25
N ALA A 55 11.16 9.88 18.51
CA ALA A 55 10.90 8.59 17.85
C ALA A 55 9.41 8.36 17.68
N GLY A 56 9.03 7.51 16.72
CA GLY A 56 7.63 7.19 16.50
C GLY A 56 7.42 5.80 15.92
N LYS A 57 6.14 5.37 15.98
CA LYS A 57 5.65 4.15 15.34
C LYS A 57 4.33 4.45 14.67
N ALA A 58 4.25 4.23 13.38
CA ALA A 58 3.01 4.31 12.62
C ALA A 58 2.49 2.91 12.31
N LYS A 59 1.17 2.74 12.39
CA LYS A 59 0.44 1.53 12.02
C LYS A 59 -0.73 1.90 11.13
N PHE A 60 -0.92 1.12 10.08
CA PHE A 60 -2.00 1.27 9.13
C PHE A 60 -2.71 -0.07 8.97
N LYS A 61 -4.04 -0.04 8.81
CA LYS A 61 -4.84 -1.23 8.56
C LYS A 61 -5.91 -0.93 7.53
N VAL A 62 -6.01 -1.77 6.51
CA VAL A 62 -7.05 -1.68 5.49
C VAL A 62 -8.37 -2.16 6.06
N MET A 63 -9.40 -1.31 5.98
CA MET A 63 -10.74 -1.55 6.54
C MET A 63 -11.81 -1.08 5.54
N GLY A 64 -12.27 -2.00 4.68
CA GLY A 64 -13.25 -1.64 3.67
C GLY A 64 -12.72 -0.61 2.67
N ASP A 65 -13.35 0.55 2.61
CA ASP A 65 -13.05 1.68 1.75
C ASP A 65 -12.14 2.75 2.40
N ALA A 66 -11.47 2.39 3.52
CA ALA A 66 -10.56 3.27 4.24
C ALA A 66 -9.30 2.53 4.72
N ILE A 67 -8.25 3.29 5.03
CA ILE A 67 -7.06 2.82 5.74
C ILE A 67 -7.02 3.53 7.09
N THR A 68 -7.27 2.79 8.18
CA THR A 68 -7.14 3.34 9.53
C THR A 68 -5.68 3.59 9.86
N THR A 69 -5.40 4.69 10.55
CA THR A 69 -4.06 5.12 10.96
C THR A 69 -3.97 5.24 12.48
N ASN A 70 -2.83 4.83 13.03
CA ASN A 70 -2.46 5.07 14.42
C ASN A 70 -0.95 5.33 14.49
N ILE A 71 -0.58 6.56 14.84
CA ILE A 71 0.80 7.01 14.92
C ILE A 71 1.05 7.47 16.35
N ASN A 72 2.04 6.86 17.00
CA ASN A 72 2.49 7.23 18.34
C ASN A 72 3.89 7.83 18.24
N ILE A 73 4.03 9.06 18.71
CA ILE A 73 5.25 9.88 18.67
C ILE A 73 5.68 10.18 20.10
N THR A 74 6.95 10.05 20.39
CA THR A 74 7.57 10.40 21.69
C THR A 74 8.70 11.41 21.48
N GLY A 75 8.95 12.24 22.47
CA GLY A 75 10.01 13.26 22.41
C GLY A 75 9.66 14.53 21.63
N ILE A 76 8.45 14.61 21.06
CA ILE A 76 7.89 15.79 20.37
C ILE A 76 6.50 16.08 20.92
N THR A 77 6.18 17.37 21.13
CA THR A 77 4.86 17.81 21.58
C THR A 77 4.25 18.92 20.72
N ASP A 78 4.99 19.41 19.73
CA ASP A 78 4.62 20.51 18.82
C ASP A 78 4.58 20.09 17.37
N VAL A 79 4.02 18.93 17.08
CA VAL A 79 3.81 18.45 15.70
C VAL A 79 2.96 19.46 14.93
N THR A 80 3.51 20.01 13.85
CA THR A 80 2.86 21.01 13.00
C THR A 80 2.23 20.40 11.77
N MET A 81 2.89 19.36 11.19
CA MET A 81 2.39 18.59 10.04
C MET A 81 2.80 17.13 10.17
N ALA A 82 2.00 16.27 9.59
CA ALA A 82 2.30 14.83 9.46
C ALA A 82 1.78 14.34 8.12
N HIS A 83 2.65 13.74 7.33
CA HIS A 83 2.30 13.31 5.97
C HIS A 83 2.73 11.87 5.68
N ILE A 84 2.04 11.24 4.74
CA ILE A 84 2.62 10.18 3.92
C ILE A 84 3.17 10.85 2.66
N HIS A 85 4.41 10.56 2.32
CA HIS A 85 5.08 11.01 1.10
C HIS A 85 5.31 9.85 0.14
N ALA A 86 5.32 10.12 -1.17
CA ALA A 86 5.84 9.20 -2.16
C ALA A 86 7.38 9.26 -2.15
N GLY A 87 8.04 8.10 -2.15
CA GLY A 87 9.50 8.01 -2.21
C GLY A 87 10.02 6.72 -1.60
N VAL A 88 11.06 6.16 -2.20
CA VAL A 88 11.80 5.02 -1.65
C VAL A 88 12.77 5.47 -0.55
N LYS A 89 13.33 4.54 0.17
CA LYS A 89 14.27 4.82 1.27
C LYS A 89 15.44 5.71 0.79
N GLY A 90 15.69 6.79 1.54
CA GLY A 90 16.79 7.72 1.25
C GLY A 90 16.48 8.77 0.17
N GLN A 91 15.25 8.86 -0.31
CA GLN A 91 14.82 9.89 -1.27
C GLN A 91 13.69 10.73 -0.68
N ASN A 92 13.74 12.04 -0.93
CA ASN A 92 12.63 12.94 -0.63
C ASN A 92 11.63 12.91 -1.79
N GLY A 93 10.34 13.02 -1.45
CA GLY A 93 9.26 13.05 -2.42
C GLY A 93 8.10 13.91 -1.95
N GLU A 94 7.09 14.07 -2.80
CA GLU A 94 5.94 14.91 -2.53
C GLU A 94 4.95 14.25 -1.56
N PRO A 95 4.20 15.03 -0.76
CA PRO A 95 3.16 14.51 0.11
C PRO A 95 2.00 13.95 -0.71
N VAL A 96 1.52 12.76 -0.30
CA VAL A 96 0.38 12.07 -0.90
C VAL A 96 -0.82 11.96 0.02
N VAL A 97 -0.63 12.11 1.35
CA VAL A 97 -1.71 12.17 2.36
C VAL A 97 -1.31 13.13 3.47
N ASP A 98 -2.22 14.01 3.87
CA ASP A 98 -2.10 14.82 5.09
C ASP A 98 -2.76 14.08 6.26
N LEU A 99 -1.94 13.52 7.15
CA LEU A 99 -2.39 12.67 8.25
C LEU A 99 -3.07 13.45 9.39
N ILE A 100 -2.85 14.76 9.48
CA ILE A 100 -3.54 15.61 10.46
C ILE A 100 -4.96 15.93 9.97
N LYS A 101 -5.14 16.20 8.68
CA LYS A 101 -6.47 16.45 8.10
C LYS A 101 -7.36 15.20 8.10
N THR A 102 -6.76 14.02 7.94
CA THR A 102 -7.50 12.74 7.93
C THR A 102 -7.86 12.24 9.32
N GLY A 103 -7.41 12.91 10.40
CA GLY A 103 -7.57 12.39 11.74
C GLY A 103 -7.60 13.42 12.85
N LYS A 104 -7.29 12.95 14.04
CA LYS A 104 -7.15 13.76 15.25
C LYS A 104 -5.75 13.64 15.82
N GLN A 105 -5.22 14.74 16.30
CA GLN A 105 -3.96 14.80 17.01
C GLN A 105 -4.22 15.08 18.51
N GLU A 106 -3.65 14.26 19.36
CA GLU A 106 -3.80 14.38 20.82
C GLU A 106 -2.44 14.32 21.51
N LYS A 107 -2.21 15.19 22.50
CA LYS A 107 -1.00 15.12 23.34
C LYS A 107 -1.15 13.98 24.34
N SER A 108 -0.09 13.19 24.52
CA SER A 108 -0.10 12.03 25.40
C SER A 108 1.30 11.73 25.95
N GLY A 109 1.46 11.81 27.28
CA GLY A 109 2.65 11.30 27.97
C GLY A 109 3.99 11.84 27.48
N GLY A 110 4.08 13.13 27.15
CA GLY A 110 5.31 13.75 26.60
C GLY A 110 5.52 13.50 25.10
N GLY A 111 4.45 13.16 24.40
CA GLY A 111 4.44 12.95 22.96
C GLY A 111 3.09 13.28 22.33
N VAL A 112 2.86 12.76 21.14
CA VAL A 112 1.66 12.99 20.33
C VAL A 112 1.15 11.66 19.76
N ILE A 113 -0.16 11.49 19.79
CA ILE A 113 -0.85 10.40 19.07
C ILE A 113 -1.67 11.02 17.92
N ILE A 114 -1.54 10.47 16.71
CA ILE A 114 -2.36 10.83 15.56
C ILE A 114 -3.16 9.60 15.17
N GLN A 115 -4.49 9.73 15.11
CA GLN A 115 -5.41 8.66 14.74
C GLN A 115 -6.39 9.17 13.70
N GLY A 116 -6.67 8.37 12.68
CA GLY A 116 -7.60 8.76 11.62
C GLY A 116 -7.87 7.67 10.61
N GLU A 117 -8.53 8.07 9.54
CA GLU A 117 -8.90 7.22 8.41
C GLU A 117 -8.56 7.93 7.10
N ILE A 118 -7.81 7.27 6.24
CA ILE A 118 -7.49 7.73 4.89
C ILE A 118 -8.51 7.14 3.93
N LYS A 119 -9.13 7.99 3.11
CA LYS A 119 -10.02 7.64 2.01
C LYS A 119 -9.39 8.01 0.68
N ALA A 120 -9.93 7.49 -0.42
CA ALA A 120 -9.43 7.84 -1.75
C ALA A 120 -9.50 9.34 -2.05
N SER A 121 -10.49 10.05 -1.47
CA SER A 121 -10.61 11.51 -1.57
C SER A 121 -9.50 12.31 -0.91
N ASP A 122 -8.74 11.69 -0.01
CA ASP A 122 -7.67 12.34 0.75
C ASP A 122 -6.31 12.24 0.06
N LEU A 123 -6.26 11.50 -1.05
CA LEU A 123 -5.06 11.35 -1.86
C LEU A 123 -4.76 12.65 -2.62
N GLN A 124 -3.51 13.11 -2.51
CA GLN A 124 -3.05 14.37 -3.10
C GLN A 124 -1.70 14.22 -3.83
N GLY A 125 -1.21 15.30 -4.44
CA GLY A 125 0.05 15.30 -5.16
C GLY A 125 0.11 14.22 -6.23
N PRO A 126 1.18 13.41 -6.29
CA PRO A 126 1.31 12.33 -7.27
C PRO A 126 0.23 11.25 -7.21
N MET A 127 -0.51 11.18 -6.10
CA MET A 127 -1.62 10.22 -5.92
C MET A 127 -3.00 10.85 -6.05
N ALA A 128 -3.13 12.12 -6.41
CA ALA A 128 -4.43 12.75 -6.67
C ALA A 128 -5.21 11.97 -7.73
N GLY A 129 -6.47 11.61 -7.40
CA GLY A 129 -7.34 10.83 -8.29
C GLY A 129 -7.00 9.33 -8.43
N LYS A 130 -6.01 8.84 -7.69
CA LYS A 130 -5.68 7.42 -7.58
C LYS A 130 -6.62 6.73 -6.59
N THR A 131 -6.53 5.41 -6.53
CA THR A 131 -7.31 4.57 -5.62
C THR A 131 -6.57 4.27 -4.32
N LEU A 132 -7.28 3.80 -3.28
CA LEU A 132 -6.63 3.27 -2.08
C LEU A 132 -5.79 2.02 -2.38
N GLN A 133 -6.14 1.26 -3.42
CA GLN A 133 -5.34 0.11 -3.86
C GLN A 133 -3.98 0.55 -4.40
N ASP A 134 -3.92 1.68 -5.12
CA ASP A 134 -2.64 2.25 -5.59
C ASP A 134 -1.77 2.67 -4.39
N LEU A 135 -2.36 3.30 -3.36
CA LEU A 135 -1.64 3.64 -2.13
C LEU A 135 -1.16 2.38 -1.39
N GLN A 136 -1.99 1.35 -1.25
CA GLN A 136 -1.60 0.07 -0.63
C GLN A 136 -0.44 -0.59 -1.38
N THR A 137 -0.50 -0.61 -2.71
CA THR A 137 0.57 -1.16 -3.55
C THR A 137 1.88 -0.40 -3.32
N ALA A 138 1.85 0.92 -3.31
CA ALA A 138 3.03 1.74 -3.03
C ALA A 138 3.57 1.54 -1.59
N MET A 139 2.67 1.36 -0.60
CA MET A 139 3.06 1.01 0.77
C MET A 139 3.73 -0.38 0.84
N GLY A 140 3.19 -1.36 0.12
CA GLY A 140 3.73 -2.73 0.06
C GLY A 140 5.10 -2.80 -0.62
N ASN A 141 5.31 -1.99 -1.65
CA ASN A 141 6.57 -1.88 -2.39
C ASN A 141 7.62 -1.02 -1.68
N GLU A 142 7.32 -0.50 -0.46
CA GLU A 142 8.20 0.45 0.25
C GLU A 142 8.48 1.74 -0.55
N GLU A 143 7.51 2.19 -1.36
CA GLU A 143 7.58 3.42 -2.17
C GLU A 143 6.95 4.63 -1.46
N THR A 144 6.59 4.49 -0.16
CA THR A 144 6.02 5.56 0.64
C THR A 144 6.65 5.60 2.03
N TYR A 145 6.68 6.79 2.64
CA TYR A 145 7.17 6.97 3.99
C TYR A 145 6.30 7.95 4.78
N VAL A 146 6.29 7.80 6.12
CA VAL A 146 5.72 8.81 7.02
C VAL A 146 6.78 9.84 7.34
N ASN A 147 6.40 11.12 7.34
CA ASN A 147 7.22 12.23 7.83
C ASN A 147 6.45 13.08 8.83
N ILE A 148 7.09 13.43 9.95
CA ILE A 148 6.55 14.27 11.03
C ILE A 148 7.37 15.55 11.08
N HIS A 149 6.68 16.68 11.04
CA HIS A 149 7.28 18.00 11.03
C HIS A 149 6.95 18.75 12.34
N THR A 150 7.86 19.59 12.76
CA THR A 150 7.72 20.47 13.93
C THR A 150 8.04 21.91 13.56
N SER A 151 7.86 22.85 14.50
CA SER A 151 8.25 24.24 14.32
C SER A 151 9.75 24.40 14.04
N ASP A 152 10.58 23.56 14.67
CA ASP A 152 12.04 23.60 14.55
C ASP A 152 12.55 22.83 13.33
N HIS A 153 11.81 21.83 12.88
CA HIS A 153 12.15 20.98 11.72
C HIS A 153 11.01 20.96 10.70
N LYS A 154 10.88 22.08 9.96
CA LYS A 154 9.80 22.25 8.96
C LYS A 154 9.88 21.29 7.78
N ASP A 155 11.08 20.81 7.45
CA ASP A 155 11.32 19.85 6.37
C ASP A 155 11.15 18.39 6.83
N GLY A 156 10.99 18.17 8.16
CA GLY A 156 10.80 16.86 8.80
C GLY A 156 11.76 16.68 9.98
N GLU A 157 11.27 16.14 11.08
CA GLU A 157 12.07 15.82 12.26
C GLU A 157 12.30 14.32 12.39
N ILE A 158 11.27 13.51 12.14
CA ILE A 158 11.37 12.06 12.15
C ILE A 158 10.63 11.45 10.96
N ARG A 159 11.26 10.46 10.35
CA ARG A 159 10.78 9.78 9.16
C ARG A 159 10.88 8.27 9.29
N GLY A 160 10.03 7.52 8.56
CA GLY A 160 10.13 6.07 8.47
C GLY A 160 9.45 5.49 7.26
N GLN A 161 10.14 4.56 6.56
CA GLN A 161 9.59 3.86 5.41
C GLN A 161 8.43 2.97 5.85
N ILE A 162 7.32 3.04 5.10
CA ILE A 162 6.16 2.17 5.32
C ILE A 162 6.45 0.80 4.72
N LYS A 163 6.13 -0.26 5.46
CA LYS A 163 6.36 -1.66 5.09
C LYS A 163 5.17 -2.51 5.45
N ALA A 164 4.92 -3.56 4.73
CA ALA A 164 3.92 -4.57 5.09
C ALA A 164 4.24 -5.17 6.47
N SER A 165 3.21 -5.35 7.31
CA SER A 165 3.32 -5.92 8.66
C SER A 165 2.85 -7.36 8.67
N GLY A 166 3.69 -8.30 8.22
CA GLY A 166 3.44 -9.72 8.42
C GLY A 166 2.09 -10.23 7.89
N GLY A 167 2.16 -10.84 6.74
CA GLY A 167 1.17 -11.60 6.03
C GLY A 167 1.72 -11.79 4.63
N ASN A 168 2.45 -12.88 4.44
CA ASN A 168 2.85 -13.46 3.17
C ASN A 168 3.17 -12.45 2.05
N ALA A 169 4.39 -11.88 2.09
CA ALA A 169 4.99 -11.32 0.90
C ALA A 169 5.13 -12.48 -0.09
N THR A 170 4.24 -12.56 -1.06
CA THR A 170 4.46 -13.38 -2.26
C THR A 170 5.54 -12.66 -3.05
N SER A 171 6.79 -12.84 -2.62
CA SER A 171 7.94 -12.61 -3.49
C SER A 171 7.77 -13.60 -4.63
N ALA A 172 7.44 -13.10 -5.82
CA ALA A 172 7.62 -13.84 -7.04
C ALA A 172 9.13 -14.03 -7.21
N ASP A 173 9.64 -15.13 -6.62
CA ASP A 173 11.00 -15.63 -6.87
C ASP A 173 11.01 -16.21 -8.27
N THR A 174 11.41 -15.38 -9.24
CA THR A 174 11.77 -15.83 -10.58
C THR A 174 13.22 -16.30 -10.53
N SER A 175 13.49 -17.37 -9.78
CA SER A 175 14.75 -18.09 -9.93
C SER A 175 14.70 -18.93 -11.19
N GLY A 176 15.15 -18.34 -12.31
CA GLY A 176 15.49 -19.06 -13.51
C GLY A 176 16.62 -20.03 -13.20
N GLY A 177 16.28 -21.30 -13.09
CA GLY A 177 17.25 -22.37 -12.95
C GLY A 177 18.13 -22.46 -14.20
N SER A 178 19.39 -22.04 -14.09
CA SER A 178 20.43 -22.39 -15.04
C SER A 178 21.04 -23.73 -14.60
N SER A 179 20.64 -24.80 -15.27
CA SER A 179 21.31 -26.09 -15.14
C SER A 179 22.63 -26.03 -15.92
N THR A 180 23.74 -25.88 -15.20
CA THR A 180 25.07 -26.17 -15.77
C THR A 180 25.33 -27.65 -15.62
N ALA A 181 25.43 -28.32 -16.76
CA ALA A 181 25.84 -29.71 -16.85
C ALA A 181 27.26 -29.86 -16.30
N ASP A 182 27.40 -30.80 -15.39
CA ASP A 182 28.66 -31.35 -14.87
C ASP A 182 29.39 -32.07 -15.99
N VAL A 183 30.61 -31.61 -16.33
CA VAL A 183 31.54 -32.33 -17.16
C VAL A 183 32.70 -32.75 -16.23
N GLY A 184 32.72 -34.02 -15.84
CA GLY A 184 33.72 -34.63 -15.02
C GLY A 184 35.14 -34.63 -15.63
N PRO A 185 36.19 -34.71 -14.79
CA PRO A 185 37.57 -34.65 -15.25
C PRO A 185 38.04 -35.97 -15.84
N SER A 186 38.54 -35.91 -17.08
CA SER A 186 39.35 -37.02 -17.69
C SER A 186 40.75 -36.97 -17.14
N SER A 187 41.14 -38.06 -16.50
CA SER A 187 42.51 -38.37 -16.12
C SER A 187 43.34 -38.78 -17.35
N GLY A 188 44.59 -38.31 -17.41
CA GLY A 188 45.55 -38.79 -18.41
C GLY A 188 46.91 -38.16 -18.29
N TYR A 189 47.86 -38.91 -17.64
CA TYR A 189 49.32 -38.79 -17.64
C TYR A 189 49.99 -37.56 -17.10
#